data_d5d5c5583cc9001a03570570cf4dddcb
#
_entry.id   d5d5c5583cc9001a03570570cf4dddcb
#
_cell.length_a   1.000
_cell.length_b   1.000
_cell.length_c   1.000
_cell.angle_alpha   90.00
_cell.angle_beta   90.00
_cell.angle_gamma   90.00
#
_symmetry.space_group_name_H-M   'P 1'
#
loop_
_entity.id
_entity.type
_entity.pdbx_description
1 polymer ?
#
loop_
_entity_poly.entity_id
_entity_poly.type
_entity_poly.pdbx_seq_one_letter_code
_entity_poly.pdbx_strand_id
1 'polypeptide(L)'
;MQPFPDQTFTRADLLIRPAQPADRAALEAIAAQIWDGNDYLPRVLDAWLNDPYDGFFVATLRDRVIGVCKITRLDEGEWWLEGLRVDPAFQGHGFGRILHHFAVNHVRQHGQGVLRFSTSSENSAVQRLARETGFSRVAVFLPLGADVLAEPPAHLAPLTPADAPRIRAWLDRSAHFAACQRSLEWDWSFYFLTDARLAERLAAGLVYGWAAPDAPHGLRGLLIINSTERDRWPDQPVLKIAYLDAAPTDLTALAHDARRLAAQLGRVYVRVKALDQPDVLSAFEAAGFRCESDHHMYLYAREVSLTAHASVRLNELPPLSR
;
A
#
# COMPACT_ATOMS: atom_id res chain seq x y z
N MET A 1 -13.62 -28.02 -15.48
CA MET A 1 -14.59 -27.14 -14.79
C MET A 1 -15.63 -26.74 -15.85
N GLN A 2 -16.91 -27.13 -15.72
CA GLN A 2 -17.91 -26.83 -16.76
C GLN A 2 -18.23 -25.34 -16.77
N PRO A 3 -18.28 -24.70 -17.94
CA PRO A 3 -18.76 -23.32 -18.05
C PRO A 3 -20.23 -23.30 -17.60
N PHE A 4 -20.59 -22.28 -16.83
CA PHE A 4 -22.01 -22.02 -16.53
C PHE A 4 -22.70 -21.67 -17.86
N PRO A 5 -23.81 -22.32 -18.20
CA PRO A 5 -24.62 -21.89 -19.32
C PRO A 5 -25.18 -20.48 -19.04
N ASP A 6 -25.52 -19.71 -20.07
CA ASP A 6 -26.13 -18.38 -20.09
C ASP A 6 -27.18 -18.16 -18.96
N GLN A 7 -26.71 -17.95 -17.73
CA GLN A 7 -27.59 -17.70 -16.59
C GLN A 7 -27.58 -16.21 -16.30
N THR A 8 -28.71 -15.59 -16.47
CA THR A 8 -29.00 -14.26 -15.93
C THR A 8 -28.89 -14.32 -14.42
N PHE A 9 -27.82 -13.75 -13.87
CA PHE A 9 -27.66 -13.56 -12.43
C PHE A 9 -28.52 -12.38 -11.97
N THR A 10 -29.27 -12.59 -10.93
CA THR A 10 -30.01 -11.51 -10.29
C THR A 10 -29.27 -11.05 -9.04
N ARG A 11 -29.55 -9.85 -8.59
CA ARG A 11 -28.98 -9.31 -7.35
C ARG A 11 -29.37 -10.13 -6.10
N ALA A 12 -30.49 -10.81 -6.15
CA ALA A 12 -30.95 -11.69 -5.07
C ALA A 12 -30.06 -12.95 -4.91
N ASP A 13 -29.35 -13.32 -5.95
CA ASP A 13 -28.41 -14.46 -5.92
C ASP A 13 -27.05 -14.10 -5.30
N LEU A 14 -26.76 -12.80 -5.07
CA LEU A 14 -25.48 -12.29 -4.55
C LEU A 14 -25.57 -12.04 -3.05
N LEU A 15 -24.64 -12.62 -2.30
CA LEU A 15 -24.44 -12.35 -0.88
C LEU A 15 -23.00 -11.87 -0.66
N ILE A 16 -22.82 -10.79 0.12
CA ILE A 16 -21.52 -10.38 0.64
C ILE A 16 -21.51 -10.65 2.15
N ARG A 17 -20.54 -11.42 2.61
CA ARG A 17 -20.39 -11.82 4.00
C ARG A 17 -18.94 -11.84 4.44
N PRO A 18 -18.64 -11.84 5.74
CA PRO A 18 -17.28 -12.09 6.22
C PRO A 18 -16.73 -13.40 5.65
N ALA A 19 -15.44 -13.37 5.30
CA ALA A 19 -14.71 -14.55 4.87
C ALA A 19 -14.54 -15.53 6.04
N GLN A 20 -14.57 -16.81 5.74
CA GLN A 20 -14.44 -17.89 6.72
C GLN A 20 -13.28 -18.81 6.34
N PRO A 21 -12.69 -19.55 7.29
CA PRO A 21 -11.62 -20.53 6.97
C PRO A 21 -12.02 -21.53 5.88
N ALA A 22 -13.31 -21.87 5.78
CA ALA A 22 -13.84 -22.75 4.74
C ALA A 22 -13.75 -22.16 3.31
N ASP A 23 -13.63 -20.84 3.17
CA ASP A 23 -13.49 -20.18 1.86
C ASP A 23 -12.09 -20.29 1.27
N ARG A 24 -11.08 -20.72 2.05
CA ARG A 24 -9.66 -20.76 1.67
C ARG A 24 -9.43 -21.38 0.29
N ALA A 25 -9.94 -22.57 0.05
CA ALA A 25 -9.72 -23.28 -1.21
C ALA A 25 -10.27 -22.51 -2.42
N ALA A 26 -11.42 -21.84 -2.27
CA ALA A 26 -12.01 -21.02 -3.33
C ALA A 26 -11.18 -19.74 -3.56
N LEU A 27 -10.69 -19.10 -2.51
CA LEU A 27 -9.84 -17.90 -2.59
C LEU A 27 -8.48 -18.21 -3.24
N GLU A 28 -7.85 -19.33 -2.89
CA GLU A 28 -6.62 -19.81 -3.53
C GLU A 28 -6.84 -20.15 -5.01
N ALA A 29 -8.00 -20.75 -5.36
CA ALA A 29 -8.35 -21.03 -6.74
C ALA A 29 -8.58 -19.75 -7.57
N ILE A 30 -9.14 -18.68 -6.98
CA ILE A 30 -9.25 -17.36 -7.62
C ILE A 30 -7.85 -16.77 -7.80
N ALA A 31 -7.02 -16.75 -6.76
CA ALA A 31 -5.68 -16.21 -6.79
C ALA A 31 -4.79 -16.88 -7.85
N ALA A 32 -4.89 -18.19 -8.00
CA ALA A 32 -4.14 -18.95 -9.00
C ALA A 32 -4.42 -18.53 -10.46
N GLN A 33 -5.51 -17.80 -10.71
CA GLN A 33 -5.89 -17.32 -12.04
C GLN A 33 -5.56 -15.83 -12.24
N ILE A 34 -4.98 -15.17 -11.25
CA ILE A 34 -4.67 -13.73 -11.26
C ILE A 34 -3.15 -13.58 -11.38
N TRP A 35 -2.71 -12.67 -12.26
CA TRP A 35 -1.30 -12.39 -12.51
C TRP A 35 -0.45 -13.65 -12.77
N ASP A 36 -0.96 -14.54 -13.63
CA ASP A 36 -0.30 -15.81 -13.96
C ASP A 36 0.06 -16.68 -12.73
N GLY A 37 -0.81 -16.63 -11.71
CA GLY A 37 -0.63 -17.36 -10.44
C GLY A 37 0.29 -16.69 -9.43
N ASN A 38 0.75 -15.46 -9.69
CA ASN A 38 1.64 -14.70 -8.81
C ASN A 38 0.90 -13.80 -7.80
N ASP A 39 -0.38 -14.05 -7.53
CA ASP A 39 -1.13 -13.27 -6.55
C ASP A 39 -0.59 -13.52 -5.13
N TYR A 40 -0.47 -12.44 -4.36
CA TYR A 40 -0.02 -12.51 -2.97
C TYR A 40 -1.11 -13.02 -2.00
N LEU A 41 -2.38 -13.08 -2.44
CA LEU A 41 -3.51 -13.45 -1.57
C LEU A 41 -3.27 -14.72 -0.74
N PRO A 42 -2.74 -15.84 -1.27
CA PRO A 42 -2.48 -17.04 -0.47
C PRO A 42 -1.54 -16.81 0.71
N ARG A 43 -0.61 -15.85 0.60
CA ARG A 43 0.40 -15.55 1.64
C ARG A 43 -0.16 -14.74 2.80
N VAL A 44 -1.23 -13.99 2.56
CA VAL A 44 -1.85 -13.11 3.56
C VAL A 44 -3.15 -13.66 4.13
N LEU A 45 -3.66 -14.80 3.62
CA LEU A 45 -4.94 -15.38 4.02
C LEU A 45 -5.06 -15.63 5.52
N ASP A 46 -4.03 -16.20 6.15
CA ASP A 46 -4.06 -16.46 7.59
C ASP A 46 -4.15 -15.17 8.41
N ALA A 47 -3.37 -14.17 8.04
CA ALA A 47 -3.40 -12.87 8.71
C ALA A 47 -4.76 -12.18 8.51
N TRP A 48 -5.34 -12.25 7.32
CA TRP A 48 -6.62 -11.60 7.03
C TRP A 48 -7.82 -12.31 7.66
N LEU A 49 -7.79 -13.65 7.72
CA LEU A 49 -8.85 -14.43 8.38
C LEU A 49 -8.83 -14.27 9.92
N ASN A 50 -7.67 -13.89 10.49
CA ASN A 50 -7.51 -13.67 11.93
C ASN A 50 -7.42 -12.17 12.29
N ASP A 51 -7.72 -11.26 11.36
CA ASP A 51 -7.73 -9.82 11.62
C ASP A 51 -8.84 -9.46 12.62
N PRO A 52 -8.51 -8.89 13.78
CA PRO A 52 -9.50 -8.56 14.82
C PRO A 52 -10.56 -7.55 14.38
N TYR A 53 -10.33 -6.83 13.29
CA TYR A 53 -11.30 -5.90 12.73
C TYR A 53 -12.39 -6.58 11.88
N ASP A 54 -12.24 -7.88 11.54
CA ASP A 54 -13.18 -8.64 10.68
C ASP A 54 -13.47 -7.97 9.31
N GLY A 55 -12.48 -7.23 8.78
CA GLY A 55 -12.62 -6.46 7.54
C GLY A 55 -12.40 -7.28 6.26
N PHE A 56 -12.46 -8.61 6.31
CA PHE A 56 -12.24 -9.49 5.18
C PHE A 56 -13.55 -10.11 4.70
N PHE A 57 -13.95 -9.80 3.46
CA PHE A 57 -15.26 -10.16 2.93
C PHE A 57 -15.15 -10.93 1.62
N VAL A 58 -16.08 -11.88 1.44
CA VAL A 58 -16.29 -12.60 0.18
C VAL A 58 -17.65 -12.25 -0.41
N ALA A 59 -17.70 -12.21 -1.75
CA ALA A 59 -18.96 -12.22 -2.48
C ALA A 59 -19.25 -13.65 -2.93
N THR A 60 -20.44 -14.15 -2.62
CA THR A 60 -20.92 -15.47 -3.07
C THR A 60 -22.10 -15.32 -3.99
N LEU A 61 -22.16 -16.19 -4.99
CA LEU A 61 -23.28 -16.32 -5.90
C LEU A 61 -23.78 -17.76 -5.79
N ARG A 62 -24.99 -17.96 -5.23
CA ARG A 62 -25.52 -19.30 -4.95
C ARG A 62 -24.50 -20.18 -4.23
N ASP A 63 -23.95 -19.71 -3.11
CA ASP A 63 -22.95 -20.36 -2.26
C ASP A 63 -21.53 -20.52 -2.86
N ARG A 64 -21.32 -20.20 -4.14
CA ARG A 64 -19.99 -20.16 -4.73
C ARG A 64 -19.32 -18.82 -4.46
N VAL A 65 -18.10 -18.83 -3.91
CA VAL A 65 -17.25 -17.63 -3.78
C VAL A 65 -16.83 -17.18 -5.18
N ILE A 66 -17.13 -15.93 -5.53
CA ILE A 66 -16.84 -15.32 -6.82
C ILE A 66 -15.96 -14.08 -6.73
N GLY A 67 -15.71 -13.59 -5.53
CA GLY A 67 -14.85 -12.41 -5.33
C GLY A 67 -14.59 -12.13 -3.87
N VAL A 68 -13.67 -11.21 -3.63
CA VAL A 68 -13.16 -10.89 -2.30
C VAL A 68 -12.73 -9.43 -2.23
N CYS A 69 -12.80 -8.83 -1.05
CA CYS A 69 -12.18 -7.55 -0.73
C CYS A 69 -11.75 -7.51 0.74
N LYS A 70 -10.72 -6.72 1.04
CA LYS A 70 -10.22 -6.50 2.39
C LYS A 70 -10.28 -5.02 2.74
N ILE A 71 -10.75 -4.73 3.92
CA ILE A 71 -10.73 -3.43 4.57
C ILE A 71 -9.83 -3.58 5.79
N THR A 72 -8.70 -2.89 5.80
CA THR A 72 -7.77 -2.91 6.92
C THR A 72 -7.87 -1.60 7.70
N ARG A 73 -8.10 -1.69 9.00
CA ARG A 73 -7.99 -0.55 9.90
C ARG A 73 -6.54 -0.44 10.32
N LEU A 74 -5.83 0.53 9.76
CA LEU A 74 -4.40 0.74 10.03
C LEU A 74 -4.16 1.46 11.37
N ASP A 75 -5.10 2.37 11.75
CA ASP A 75 -5.09 3.12 13.00
C ASP A 75 -6.49 3.74 13.22
N GLU A 76 -6.66 4.49 14.30
CA GLU A 76 -7.85 5.30 14.49
C GLU A 76 -7.96 6.35 13.37
N GLY A 77 -9.09 6.33 12.64
CA GLY A 77 -9.31 7.21 11.49
C GLY A 77 -8.44 6.92 10.27
N GLU A 78 -7.76 5.80 10.22
CA GLU A 78 -6.91 5.40 9.09
C GLU A 78 -7.31 4.04 8.52
N TRP A 79 -7.80 4.03 7.28
CA TRP A 79 -8.36 2.87 6.62
C TRP A 79 -7.66 2.58 5.29
N TRP A 80 -7.55 1.29 4.98
CA TRP A 80 -6.92 0.83 3.76
C TRP A 80 -7.79 -0.20 3.04
N LEU A 81 -8.07 0.02 1.74
CA LEU A 81 -8.72 -0.99 0.88
C LEU A 81 -7.66 -1.77 0.12
N GLU A 82 -7.77 -3.08 0.17
CA GLU A 82 -6.88 -3.99 -0.55
C GLU A 82 -7.58 -5.28 -0.95
N GLY A 83 -6.92 -6.13 -1.70
CA GLY A 83 -7.39 -7.47 -1.97
C GLY A 83 -8.64 -7.58 -2.83
N LEU A 84 -9.06 -6.52 -3.54
CA LEU A 84 -10.23 -6.64 -4.44
C LEU A 84 -9.91 -7.59 -5.60
N ARG A 85 -10.59 -8.73 -5.60
CA ARG A 85 -10.48 -9.77 -6.63
C ARG A 85 -11.87 -10.23 -7.04
N VAL A 86 -12.01 -10.56 -8.32
CA VAL A 86 -13.20 -11.25 -8.86
C VAL A 86 -12.69 -12.42 -9.68
N ASP A 87 -13.27 -13.60 -9.46
CA ASP A 87 -13.02 -14.80 -10.27
C ASP A 87 -13.11 -14.43 -11.76
N PRO A 88 -12.07 -14.70 -12.58
CA PRO A 88 -12.06 -14.36 -14.00
C PRO A 88 -13.30 -14.79 -14.76
N ALA A 89 -13.91 -15.91 -14.38
CA ALA A 89 -15.17 -16.40 -14.98
C ALA A 89 -16.38 -15.47 -14.69
N PHE A 90 -16.27 -14.55 -13.75
CA PHE A 90 -17.33 -13.62 -13.34
C PHE A 90 -16.96 -12.15 -13.54
N GLN A 91 -15.82 -11.86 -14.16
CA GLN A 91 -15.45 -10.50 -14.52
C GLN A 91 -16.38 -9.94 -15.61
N GLY A 92 -16.44 -8.62 -15.73
CA GLY A 92 -17.32 -7.95 -16.70
C GLY A 92 -18.77 -7.77 -16.23
N HIS A 93 -19.24 -8.48 -15.19
CA HIS A 93 -20.63 -8.44 -14.72
C HIS A 93 -20.87 -7.41 -13.59
N GLY A 94 -19.89 -6.57 -13.25
CA GLY A 94 -20.04 -5.51 -12.24
C GLY A 94 -19.78 -5.95 -10.79
N PHE A 95 -19.39 -7.20 -10.52
CA PHE A 95 -19.15 -7.68 -9.15
C PHE A 95 -18.02 -6.94 -8.43
N GLY A 96 -16.94 -6.60 -9.14
CA GLY A 96 -15.86 -5.78 -8.56
C GLY A 96 -16.34 -4.39 -8.14
N ARG A 97 -17.24 -3.78 -8.91
CA ARG A 97 -17.88 -2.50 -8.59
C ARG A 97 -18.73 -2.62 -7.33
N ILE A 98 -19.53 -3.68 -7.22
CA ILE A 98 -20.37 -3.94 -6.03
C ILE A 98 -19.49 -4.13 -4.78
N LEU A 99 -18.44 -4.96 -4.84
CA LEU A 99 -17.51 -5.17 -3.75
C LEU A 99 -16.82 -3.88 -3.30
N HIS A 100 -16.37 -3.05 -4.26
CA HIS A 100 -15.74 -1.77 -3.95
C HIS A 100 -16.73 -0.80 -3.26
N HIS A 101 -17.94 -0.65 -3.79
CA HIS A 101 -18.97 0.18 -3.14
C HIS A 101 -19.35 -0.34 -1.75
N PHE A 102 -19.45 -1.66 -1.61
CA PHE A 102 -19.68 -2.30 -0.30
C PHE A 102 -18.57 -1.90 0.68
N ALA A 103 -17.30 -2.04 0.29
CA ALA A 103 -16.16 -1.72 1.14
C ALA A 103 -16.15 -0.24 1.58
N VAL A 104 -16.41 0.68 0.65
CA VAL A 104 -16.52 2.12 0.96
C VAL A 104 -17.67 2.41 1.94
N ASN A 105 -18.83 1.82 1.70
CA ASN A 105 -20.00 2.01 2.57
C ASN A 105 -19.78 1.35 3.93
N HIS A 106 -19.14 0.20 4.01
CA HIS A 106 -18.79 -0.45 5.26
C HIS A 106 -17.95 0.48 6.15
N VAL A 107 -16.89 1.12 5.59
CA VAL A 107 -16.09 2.08 6.36
C VAL A 107 -16.93 3.26 6.84
N ARG A 108 -17.82 3.80 6.00
CA ARG A 108 -18.72 4.92 6.38
C ARG A 108 -19.70 4.57 7.51
N GLN A 109 -19.99 3.30 7.70
CA GLN A 109 -20.89 2.83 8.77
C GLN A 109 -20.15 2.52 10.07
N HIS A 110 -18.86 2.17 9.97
CA HIS A 110 -18.10 1.67 11.12
C HIS A 110 -16.97 2.61 11.53
N GLY A 111 -16.72 3.69 10.78
CA GLY A 111 -15.63 4.60 11.07
C GLY A 111 -15.69 5.93 10.34
N GLN A 112 -14.70 6.75 10.63
CA GLN A 112 -14.44 8.05 10.02
C GLN A 112 -12.95 8.22 9.77
N GLY A 113 -12.55 9.28 9.09
CA GLY A 113 -11.14 9.64 8.81
C GLY A 113 -10.79 9.45 7.35
N VAL A 114 -9.62 8.93 7.04
CA VAL A 114 -9.12 8.81 5.67
C VAL A 114 -9.14 7.35 5.21
N LEU A 115 -9.81 7.10 4.11
CA LEU A 115 -9.81 5.82 3.42
C LEU A 115 -8.91 5.90 2.20
N ARG A 116 -7.94 4.98 2.08
CA ARG A 116 -6.93 4.98 1.01
C ARG A 116 -6.78 3.60 0.37
N PHE A 117 -6.23 3.59 -0.82
CA PHE A 117 -5.72 2.40 -1.50
C PHE A 117 -4.70 2.81 -2.57
N SER A 118 -3.90 1.86 -3.02
CA SER A 118 -3.02 2.03 -4.18
C SER A 118 -3.42 1.11 -5.34
N THR A 119 -3.07 1.51 -6.55
CA THR A 119 -3.29 0.69 -7.74
C THR A 119 -2.27 1.05 -8.83
N SER A 120 -2.07 0.14 -9.79
CA SER A 120 -1.25 0.40 -10.97
C SER A 120 -1.91 1.41 -11.91
N SER A 121 -1.08 2.19 -12.61
CA SER A 121 -1.51 3.08 -13.71
C SER A 121 -2.21 2.34 -14.85
N GLU A 122 -2.01 1.05 -15.00
CA GLU A 122 -2.70 0.22 -16.00
C GLU A 122 -4.08 -0.24 -15.56
N ASN A 123 -4.38 -0.23 -14.26
CA ASN A 123 -5.65 -0.71 -13.76
C ASN A 123 -6.78 0.32 -13.95
N SER A 124 -7.17 0.54 -15.19
CA SER A 124 -8.21 1.51 -15.57
C SER A 124 -9.57 1.20 -14.92
N ALA A 125 -9.86 -0.06 -14.64
CA ALA A 125 -11.08 -0.48 -13.99
C ALA A 125 -11.15 0.06 -12.54
N VAL A 126 -10.10 -0.14 -11.74
CA VAL A 126 -10.03 0.37 -10.37
C VAL A 126 -9.96 1.90 -10.34
N GLN A 127 -9.27 2.53 -11.29
CA GLN A 127 -9.26 4.00 -11.41
C GLN A 127 -10.66 4.59 -11.70
N ARG A 128 -11.49 3.87 -12.47
CA ARG A 128 -12.90 4.24 -12.68
C ARG A 128 -13.69 4.14 -11.39
N LEU A 129 -13.53 3.02 -10.66
CA LEU A 129 -14.17 2.83 -9.34
C LEU A 129 -13.77 3.93 -8.35
N ALA A 130 -12.50 4.33 -8.33
CA ALA A 130 -12.02 5.43 -7.50
C ALA A 130 -12.82 6.72 -7.77
N ARG A 131 -12.93 7.11 -9.05
CA ARG A 131 -13.69 8.31 -9.43
C ARG A 131 -15.17 8.21 -9.07
N GLU A 132 -15.80 7.07 -9.35
CA GLU A 132 -17.21 6.81 -9.05
C GLU A 132 -17.52 6.90 -7.55
N THR A 133 -16.57 6.53 -6.71
CA THR A 133 -16.72 6.52 -5.26
C THR A 133 -16.07 7.72 -4.56
N GLY A 134 -15.69 8.76 -5.32
CA GLY A 134 -15.22 10.03 -4.77
C GLY A 134 -13.81 10.03 -4.19
N PHE A 135 -12.95 9.11 -4.64
CA PHE A 135 -11.52 9.18 -4.34
C PHE A 135 -10.81 10.15 -5.27
N SER A 136 -9.84 10.86 -4.71
CA SER A 136 -8.86 11.65 -5.46
C SER A 136 -7.52 10.93 -5.52
N ARG A 137 -6.83 10.99 -6.66
CA ARG A 137 -5.44 10.56 -6.76
C ARG A 137 -4.57 11.63 -6.08
N VAL A 138 -3.95 11.27 -4.96
CA VAL A 138 -3.23 12.22 -4.09
C VAL A 138 -1.71 12.16 -4.26
N ALA A 139 -1.18 11.06 -4.78
CA ALA A 139 0.23 10.94 -5.13
C ALA A 139 0.45 9.90 -6.24
N VAL A 140 1.59 10.03 -6.92
CA VAL A 140 2.06 9.10 -7.95
C VAL A 140 3.48 8.71 -7.61
N PHE A 141 3.77 7.41 -7.69
CA PHE A 141 5.08 6.88 -7.39
C PHE A 141 5.58 6.01 -8.54
N LEU A 142 6.89 5.99 -8.75
CA LEU A 142 7.56 5.10 -9.70
C LEU A 142 8.38 4.06 -8.94
N PRO A 143 8.19 2.75 -9.22
CA PRO A 143 9.03 1.70 -8.63
C PRO A 143 10.45 1.79 -9.20
N LEU A 144 11.43 2.03 -8.34
CA LEU A 144 12.84 2.10 -8.70
C LEU A 144 13.63 1.06 -7.91
N GLY A 145 14.70 0.53 -8.52
CA GLY A 145 15.61 -0.39 -7.88
C GLY A 145 17.05 -0.20 -8.31
N ALA A 146 17.97 -0.64 -7.48
CA ALA A 146 19.40 -0.59 -7.75
C ALA A 146 20.14 -1.72 -7.04
N ASP A 147 21.26 -2.17 -7.64
CA ASP A 147 22.23 -3.02 -6.96
C ASP A 147 22.88 -2.26 -5.81
N VAL A 148 23.35 -2.98 -4.80
CA VAL A 148 24.09 -2.41 -3.67
C VAL A 148 25.45 -1.88 -4.08
N LEU A 149 26.05 -1.04 -3.22
CA LEU A 149 27.43 -0.58 -3.34
C LEU A 149 28.25 -1.11 -2.16
N ALA A 150 29.45 -1.60 -2.41
CA ALA A 150 30.27 -2.28 -1.40
C ALA A 150 30.89 -1.34 -0.36
N GLU A 151 31.06 -0.04 -0.70
CA GLU A 151 31.65 0.94 0.20
C GLU A 151 30.70 1.23 1.38
N PRO A 152 31.21 1.58 2.57
CA PRO A 152 30.38 1.98 3.69
C PRO A 152 29.61 3.29 3.38
N PRO A 153 28.44 3.51 4.02
CA PRO A 153 27.75 4.80 3.93
C PRO A 153 28.64 5.96 4.37
N ALA A 154 28.62 7.05 3.61
CA ALA A 154 29.45 8.23 3.90
C ALA A 154 28.76 9.19 4.90
N HIS A 155 27.44 9.22 4.90
CA HIS A 155 26.65 10.21 5.64
C HIS A 155 25.60 9.59 6.56
N LEU A 156 25.02 8.44 6.17
CA LEU A 156 23.95 7.80 6.93
C LEU A 156 24.48 7.12 8.20
N ALA A 157 23.90 7.51 9.32
CA ALA A 157 24.11 6.86 10.60
C ALA A 157 22.76 6.50 11.25
N PRO A 158 22.68 5.41 12.04
CA PRO A 158 21.46 5.05 12.73
C PRO A 158 21.03 6.16 13.71
N LEU A 159 19.73 6.47 13.72
CA LEU A 159 19.12 7.39 14.67
C LEU A 159 18.48 6.61 15.81
N THR A 160 18.38 7.25 16.97
CA THR A 160 17.89 6.67 18.22
C THR A 160 16.55 7.30 18.63
N PRO A 161 15.82 6.74 19.60
CA PRO A 161 14.62 7.37 20.13
C PRO A 161 14.81 8.81 20.63
N ALA A 162 16.02 9.18 21.06
CA ALA A 162 16.37 10.55 21.48
C ALA A 162 16.29 11.57 20.31
N ASP A 163 16.38 11.08 19.08
CA ASP A 163 16.35 11.90 17.88
C ASP A 163 14.91 12.21 17.38
N ALA A 164 13.88 11.58 17.98
CA ALA A 164 12.50 11.74 17.54
C ALA A 164 12.02 13.20 17.42
N PRO A 165 12.31 14.11 18.37
CA PRO A 165 11.86 15.51 18.26
C PRO A 165 12.46 16.23 17.05
N ARG A 166 13.76 16.03 16.76
CA ARG A 166 14.41 16.68 15.61
C ARG A 166 13.94 16.09 14.27
N ILE A 167 13.68 14.78 14.24
CA ILE A 167 13.12 14.12 13.06
C ILE A 167 11.71 14.66 12.77
N ARG A 168 10.86 14.79 13.78
CA ARG A 168 9.51 15.34 13.62
C ARG A 168 9.57 16.78 13.10
N ALA A 169 10.41 17.62 13.70
CA ALA A 169 10.59 19.01 13.27
C ALA A 169 11.10 19.12 11.83
N TRP A 170 11.93 18.17 11.37
CA TRP A 170 12.39 18.04 9.98
C TRP A 170 11.23 17.65 9.06
N LEU A 171 10.51 16.57 9.38
CA LEU A 171 9.39 16.06 8.59
C LEU A 171 8.25 17.08 8.45
N ASP A 172 7.96 17.84 9.50
CA ASP A 172 6.87 18.82 9.48
C ASP A 172 7.12 19.98 8.49
N ARG A 173 8.37 20.21 8.11
CA ARG A 173 8.77 21.21 7.11
C ARG A 173 9.07 20.62 5.73
N SER A 174 9.14 19.29 5.62
CA SER A 174 9.45 18.63 4.36
C SER A 174 8.29 18.71 3.38
N ALA A 175 8.51 19.40 2.25
CA ALA A 175 7.58 19.42 1.12
C ALA A 175 7.43 18.01 0.51
N HIS A 176 8.52 17.23 0.50
CA HIS A 176 8.52 15.84 0.03
C HIS A 176 7.62 14.97 0.93
N PHE A 177 7.73 15.08 2.26
CA PHE A 177 6.87 14.35 3.18
C PHE A 177 5.39 14.71 3.01
N ALA A 178 5.09 15.99 2.83
CA ALA A 178 3.73 16.45 2.53
C ALA A 178 3.22 15.87 1.20
N ALA A 179 4.04 15.83 0.15
CA ALA A 179 3.70 15.25 -1.15
C ALA A 179 3.51 13.72 -1.07
N CYS A 180 4.25 13.03 -0.20
CA CYS A 180 4.04 11.62 0.14
C CYS A 180 2.84 11.39 1.08
N GLN A 181 1.97 12.39 1.25
CA GLN A 181 0.79 12.33 2.12
C GLN A 181 1.13 12.02 3.58
N ARG A 182 2.28 12.48 4.09
CA ARG A 182 2.80 12.23 5.44
C ARG A 182 2.86 10.74 5.81
N SER A 183 3.10 9.90 4.81
CA SER A 183 3.00 8.45 4.91
C SER A 183 4.30 7.75 4.57
N LEU A 184 4.44 6.55 5.10
CA LEU A 184 5.45 5.57 4.71
C LEU A 184 4.83 4.54 3.78
N GLU A 185 5.61 4.09 2.78
CA GLU A 185 5.23 2.99 1.90
C GLU A 185 5.64 1.64 2.50
N TRP A 186 4.78 0.63 2.36
CA TRP A 186 5.09 -0.75 2.68
C TRP A 186 4.33 -1.70 1.74
N ASP A 187 5.04 -2.31 0.83
CA ASP A 187 4.49 -3.32 -0.09
C ASP A 187 3.15 -2.92 -0.74
N TRP A 188 3.11 -1.77 -1.40
CA TRP A 188 1.93 -1.17 -2.01
C TRP A 188 0.89 -0.62 -1.03
N SER A 189 1.14 -0.65 0.27
CA SER A 189 0.31 0.00 1.29
C SER A 189 0.99 1.27 1.80
N PHE A 190 0.18 2.24 2.22
CA PHE A 190 0.67 3.48 2.81
C PHE A 190 -0.01 3.70 4.15
N TYR A 191 0.75 4.08 5.14
CA TYR A 191 0.25 4.42 6.47
C TYR A 191 0.91 5.69 6.99
N PHE A 192 0.14 6.50 7.72
CA PHE A 192 0.65 7.74 8.27
C PHE A 192 1.81 7.49 9.23
N LEU A 193 2.85 8.31 9.14
CA LEU A 193 3.93 8.29 10.12
C LEU A 193 3.53 9.11 11.35
N THR A 194 2.82 8.47 12.28
CA THR A 194 2.49 9.02 13.60
C THR A 194 3.73 9.02 14.51
N ASP A 195 3.66 9.75 15.63
CA ASP A 195 4.76 9.76 16.60
C ASP A 195 4.99 8.38 17.21
N ALA A 196 3.93 7.62 17.46
CA ALA A 196 4.03 6.25 17.93
C ALA A 196 4.76 5.35 16.94
N ARG A 197 4.41 5.39 15.67
CA ARG A 197 5.07 4.61 14.60
C ARG A 197 6.51 5.05 14.37
N LEU A 198 6.81 6.35 14.51
CA LEU A 198 8.20 6.83 14.45
C LEU A 198 9.02 6.27 15.61
N ALA A 199 8.47 6.29 16.84
CA ALA A 199 9.14 5.74 18.01
C ALA A 199 9.40 4.24 17.87
N GLU A 200 8.43 3.45 17.38
CA GLU A 200 8.58 2.03 17.09
C GLU A 200 9.71 1.76 16.09
N ARG A 201 9.78 2.55 15.00
CA ARG A 201 10.81 2.39 13.98
C ARG A 201 12.21 2.77 14.49
N LEU A 202 12.30 3.80 15.31
CA LEU A 202 13.56 4.18 15.97
C LEU A 202 14.03 3.09 16.94
N ALA A 203 13.13 2.55 17.75
CA ALA A 203 13.44 1.44 18.66
C ALA A 203 13.87 0.17 17.89
N ALA A 204 13.33 -0.07 16.71
CA ALA A 204 13.69 -1.18 15.83
C ALA A 204 14.96 -0.94 15.00
N GLY A 205 15.63 0.24 15.11
CA GLY A 205 16.83 0.55 14.33
C GLY A 205 16.59 0.73 12.82
N LEU A 206 15.38 1.13 12.42
CA LEU A 206 14.97 1.26 11.01
C LEU A 206 15.04 2.69 10.50
N VAL A 207 15.61 3.62 11.26
CA VAL A 207 15.69 5.05 10.91
C VAL A 207 17.15 5.48 10.89
N TYR A 208 17.55 6.09 9.79
CA TYR A 208 18.91 6.59 9.55
C TYR A 208 18.86 8.05 9.13
N GLY A 209 19.85 8.82 9.51
CA GLY A 209 19.93 10.23 9.18
C GLY A 209 21.30 10.68 8.72
N TRP A 210 21.34 11.70 7.89
CA TRP A 210 22.53 12.47 7.58
C TRP A 210 22.57 13.63 8.56
N ALA A 211 23.36 13.47 9.62
CA ALA A 211 23.54 14.51 10.63
C ALA A 211 24.45 15.63 10.12
N ALA A 212 24.04 16.88 10.35
CA ALA A 212 24.83 18.07 10.05
C ALA A 212 24.46 19.15 11.07
N PRO A 213 25.33 19.48 12.02
CA PRO A 213 25.03 20.40 13.12
C PRO A 213 24.61 21.82 12.66
N ASP A 214 25.08 22.22 11.48
CA ASP A 214 24.78 23.50 10.81
C ASP A 214 23.48 23.50 10.01
N ALA A 215 22.89 22.32 9.79
CA ALA A 215 21.64 22.21 9.06
C ALA A 215 20.41 22.44 9.96
N PRO A 216 19.25 22.82 9.40
CA PRO A 216 18.00 22.93 10.15
C PRO A 216 17.68 21.61 10.89
N HIS A 217 17.43 21.72 12.18
CA HIS A 217 17.17 20.55 13.07
C HIS A 217 18.35 19.53 13.11
N GLY A 218 19.56 19.91 12.67
CA GLY A 218 20.73 19.06 12.68
C GLY A 218 20.69 17.89 11.70
N LEU A 219 19.83 17.95 10.67
CA LEU A 219 19.67 16.92 9.63
C LEU A 219 19.72 17.53 8.23
N ARG A 220 20.41 16.85 7.30
CA ARG A 220 20.38 17.11 5.86
C ARG A 220 19.60 16.07 5.08
N GLY A 221 19.36 14.90 5.66
CA GLY A 221 18.60 13.84 5.03
C GLY A 221 18.10 12.80 6.03
N LEU A 222 17.06 12.10 5.64
CA LEU A 222 16.39 11.06 6.41
C LEU A 222 16.10 9.86 5.53
N LEU A 223 16.43 8.67 6.04
CA LEU A 223 16.08 7.39 5.46
C LEU A 223 15.32 6.55 6.49
N ILE A 224 14.16 6.04 6.10
CA ILE A 224 13.40 5.06 6.88
C ILE A 224 13.26 3.81 6.01
N ILE A 225 13.64 2.67 6.56
CA ILE A 225 13.56 1.37 5.88
C ILE A 225 12.42 0.53 6.45
N ASN A 226 11.94 -0.43 5.67
CA ASN A 226 10.97 -1.42 6.12
C ASN A 226 11.66 -2.57 6.87
N SER A 227 10.97 -3.09 7.89
CA SER A 227 11.33 -4.36 8.51
C SER A 227 11.03 -5.52 7.55
N THR A 228 11.86 -6.54 7.56
CA THR A 228 11.63 -7.77 6.77
C THR A 228 10.59 -8.70 7.40
N GLU A 229 10.25 -8.50 8.68
CA GLU A 229 9.35 -9.39 9.44
C GLU A 229 7.91 -9.44 8.92
N ARG A 230 7.47 -8.36 8.25
CA ARG A 230 6.12 -8.28 7.64
C ARG A 230 6.16 -8.27 6.12
N ASP A 231 7.27 -8.71 5.53
CA ASP A 231 7.44 -8.70 4.09
C ASP A 231 6.54 -9.78 3.44
N ARG A 232 5.76 -9.38 2.44
CA ARG A 232 5.00 -10.33 1.60
C ARG A 232 5.92 -11.26 0.80
N TRP A 233 7.21 -10.91 0.70
CA TRP A 233 8.25 -11.62 -0.04
C TRP A 233 9.52 -11.77 0.83
N PRO A 234 9.45 -12.53 1.95
CA PRO A 234 10.51 -12.56 2.97
C PRO A 234 11.84 -13.12 2.47
N ASP A 235 11.81 -13.93 1.42
CA ASP A 235 13.00 -14.65 0.92
C ASP A 235 13.90 -13.81 -0.01
N GLN A 236 13.52 -12.58 -0.29
CA GLN A 236 14.32 -11.69 -1.13
C GLN A 236 15.28 -10.86 -0.26
N PRO A 237 16.61 -10.94 -0.48
CA PRO A 237 17.60 -10.15 0.25
C PRO A 237 17.62 -8.69 -0.26
N VAL A 238 16.46 -8.04 -0.25
CA VAL A 238 16.22 -6.68 -0.75
C VAL A 238 16.04 -5.73 0.41
N LEU A 239 16.69 -4.56 0.37
CA LEU A 239 16.35 -3.43 1.23
C LEU A 239 15.16 -2.69 0.61
N LYS A 240 14.06 -2.59 1.34
CA LYS A 240 12.90 -1.79 0.93
C LYS A 240 12.92 -0.46 1.67
N ILE A 241 13.03 0.63 0.93
CA ILE A 241 12.98 1.99 1.46
C ILE A 241 11.50 2.37 1.63
N ALA A 242 11.12 2.69 2.86
CA ALA A 242 9.78 3.20 3.20
C ALA A 242 9.66 4.71 2.96
N TYR A 243 10.75 5.43 3.15
CA TYR A 243 10.85 6.88 2.96
C TYR A 243 12.31 7.29 2.82
N LEU A 244 12.62 8.18 1.87
CA LEU A 244 13.92 8.80 1.69
C LEU A 244 13.73 10.24 1.26
N ASP A 245 14.36 11.17 1.96
CA ASP A 245 14.22 12.60 1.72
C ASP A 245 15.49 13.38 2.12
N ALA A 246 15.84 14.33 1.29
CA ALA A 246 16.92 15.30 1.51
C ALA A 246 16.65 16.56 0.69
N ALA A 247 17.43 17.61 0.91
CA ALA A 247 17.44 18.74 -0.03
C ALA A 247 17.80 18.23 -1.44
N PRO A 248 17.28 18.83 -2.53
CA PRO A 248 17.52 18.37 -3.90
C PRO A 248 19.02 18.18 -4.24
N THR A 249 19.87 19.02 -3.69
CA THR A 249 21.35 18.93 -3.87
C THR A 249 21.98 17.74 -3.18
N ASP A 250 21.34 17.19 -2.17
CA ASP A 250 21.86 16.12 -1.30
C ASP A 250 21.21 14.76 -1.60
N LEU A 251 20.07 14.76 -2.31
CA LEU A 251 19.25 13.55 -2.53
C LEU A 251 20.01 12.45 -3.28
N THR A 252 20.81 12.80 -4.28
CA THR A 252 21.66 11.82 -5.01
C THR A 252 22.67 11.15 -4.08
N ALA A 253 23.36 11.93 -3.23
CA ALA A 253 24.31 11.39 -2.28
C ALA A 253 23.65 10.49 -1.24
N LEU A 254 22.46 10.86 -0.75
CA LEU A 254 21.69 10.06 0.18
C LEU A 254 21.18 8.75 -0.45
N ALA A 255 20.78 8.79 -1.72
CA ALA A 255 20.36 7.60 -2.47
C ALA A 255 21.56 6.63 -2.71
N HIS A 256 22.77 7.15 -2.98
CA HIS A 256 23.99 6.33 -2.97
C HIS A 256 24.24 5.68 -1.61
N ASP A 257 24.07 6.44 -0.54
CA ASP A 257 24.27 5.91 0.80
C ASP A 257 23.23 4.87 1.19
N ALA A 258 22.00 4.96 0.70
CA ALA A 258 21.01 3.92 0.88
C ALA A 258 21.45 2.58 0.23
N ARG A 259 22.12 2.62 -0.94
CA ARG A 259 22.67 1.43 -1.59
C ARG A 259 23.86 0.84 -0.80
N ARG A 260 24.71 1.68 -0.21
CA ARG A 260 25.82 1.26 0.66
C ARG A 260 25.30 0.66 1.98
N LEU A 261 24.33 1.30 2.59
CA LEU A 261 23.68 0.79 3.79
C LEU A 261 23.05 -0.58 3.54
N ALA A 262 22.44 -0.80 2.39
CA ALA A 262 21.88 -2.09 2.01
C ALA A 262 22.95 -3.19 2.01
N ALA A 263 24.14 -2.94 1.43
CA ALA A 263 25.25 -3.89 1.47
C ALA A 263 25.72 -4.15 2.91
N GLN A 264 25.84 -3.12 3.74
CA GLN A 264 26.20 -3.25 5.15
C GLN A 264 25.19 -4.09 5.95
N LEU A 265 23.91 -4.04 5.57
CA LEU A 265 22.83 -4.83 6.16
C LEU A 265 22.69 -6.22 5.51
N GLY A 266 23.65 -6.66 4.69
CA GLY A 266 23.66 -7.97 4.04
C GLY A 266 22.59 -8.13 2.94
N ARG A 267 22.15 -7.03 2.34
CA ARG A 267 21.24 -7.05 1.20
C ARG A 267 22.02 -7.01 -0.10
N VAL A 268 21.38 -7.46 -1.19
CA VAL A 268 22.00 -7.48 -2.53
C VAL A 268 21.35 -6.46 -3.47
N TYR A 269 20.19 -5.94 -3.10
CA TYR A 269 19.40 -5.03 -3.91
C TYR A 269 18.62 -4.03 -3.06
N VAL A 270 18.28 -2.87 -3.63
CA VAL A 270 17.49 -1.82 -2.96
C VAL A 270 16.28 -1.49 -3.81
N ARG A 271 15.12 -1.37 -3.18
CA ARG A 271 13.87 -0.91 -3.81
C ARG A 271 13.28 0.30 -3.11
N VAL A 272 12.71 1.19 -3.91
CA VAL A 272 11.97 2.36 -3.43
C VAL A 272 10.78 2.64 -4.34
N LYS A 273 9.69 3.15 -3.79
CA LYS A 273 8.63 3.82 -4.54
C LYS A 273 8.92 5.33 -4.48
N ALA A 274 9.67 5.83 -5.46
CA ALA A 274 10.03 7.23 -5.54
C ALA A 274 8.83 8.07 -5.99
N LEU A 275 8.63 9.24 -5.37
CA LEU A 275 7.61 10.19 -5.81
C LEU A 275 7.88 10.59 -7.26
N ASP A 276 6.85 10.56 -8.10
CA ASP A 276 6.96 10.91 -9.53
C ASP A 276 7.08 12.44 -9.68
N GLN A 277 8.28 12.94 -9.40
CA GLN A 277 8.69 14.32 -9.58
C GLN A 277 10.05 14.34 -10.29
N PRO A 278 10.25 15.22 -11.29
CA PRO A 278 11.44 15.19 -12.14
C PRO A 278 12.77 15.31 -11.38
N ASP A 279 12.83 16.14 -10.37
CA ASP A 279 14.01 16.34 -9.53
C ASP A 279 14.31 15.11 -8.64
N VAL A 280 13.27 14.48 -8.10
CA VAL A 280 13.40 13.24 -7.33
C VAL A 280 13.87 12.09 -8.23
N LEU A 281 13.23 11.89 -9.37
CA LEU A 281 13.58 10.81 -10.30
C LEU A 281 15.00 10.99 -10.86
N SER A 282 15.38 12.21 -11.24
CA SER A 282 16.73 12.52 -11.72
C SER A 282 17.80 12.25 -10.67
N ALA A 283 17.52 12.54 -9.38
CA ALA A 283 18.46 12.27 -8.31
C ALA A 283 18.65 10.75 -8.08
N PHE A 284 17.60 9.97 -8.13
CA PHE A 284 17.68 8.51 -8.05
C PHE A 284 18.38 7.90 -9.27
N GLU A 285 18.09 8.38 -10.48
CA GLU A 285 18.77 7.96 -11.70
C GLU A 285 20.28 8.24 -11.63
N ALA A 286 20.66 9.45 -11.22
CA ALA A 286 22.05 9.82 -11.00
C ALA A 286 22.74 8.96 -9.93
N ALA A 287 21.98 8.46 -8.95
CA ALA A 287 22.45 7.50 -7.96
C ALA A 287 22.43 6.04 -8.46
N GLY A 288 22.13 5.80 -9.74
CA GLY A 288 22.16 4.48 -10.37
C GLY A 288 20.92 3.61 -10.14
N PHE A 289 19.83 4.18 -9.65
CA PHE A 289 18.53 3.50 -9.63
C PHE A 289 17.95 3.46 -11.04
N ARG A 290 17.20 2.41 -11.32
CA ARG A 290 16.50 2.23 -12.59
C ARG A 290 15.04 1.89 -12.34
N CYS A 291 14.19 2.25 -13.29
CA CYS A 291 12.78 1.87 -13.26
C CYS A 291 12.66 0.35 -13.34
N GLU A 292 11.92 -0.25 -12.43
CA GLU A 292 11.63 -1.69 -12.39
C GLU A 292 10.35 -2.06 -13.15
N SER A 293 9.55 -1.07 -13.53
CA SER A 293 8.27 -1.28 -14.20
C SER A 293 7.86 -0.02 -14.94
N ASP A 294 7.31 -0.16 -16.14
CA ASP A 294 6.71 0.95 -16.88
C ASP A 294 5.42 1.49 -16.24
N HIS A 295 5.01 0.87 -15.12
CA HIS A 295 3.76 1.20 -14.44
C HIS A 295 4.00 2.05 -13.22
N HIS A 296 3.32 3.18 -13.15
CA HIS A 296 3.27 4.00 -11.95
C HIS A 296 2.33 3.37 -10.92
N MET A 297 2.61 3.63 -9.66
CA MET A 297 1.71 3.36 -8.56
C MET A 297 0.95 4.63 -8.20
N TYR A 298 -0.37 4.57 -8.26
CA TYR A 298 -1.28 5.65 -7.90
C TYR A 298 -1.79 5.44 -6.48
N LEU A 299 -1.60 6.43 -5.62
CA LEU A 299 -2.22 6.49 -4.30
C LEU A 299 -3.52 7.30 -4.38
N TYR A 300 -4.60 6.68 -3.97
CA TYR A 300 -5.92 7.29 -3.88
C TYR A 300 -6.31 7.49 -2.43
N ALA A 301 -6.96 8.61 -2.13
CA ALA A 301 -7.48 8.92 -0.82
C ALA A 301 -8.87 9.54 -0.90
N ARG A 302 -9.65 9.34 0.14
CA ARG A 302 -10.96 9.92 0.36
C ARG A 302 -11.20 10.13 1.84
N GLU A 303 -11.71 11.31 2.20
CA GLU A 303 -12.27 11.54 3.53
C GLU A 303 -13.58 10.78 3.69
N VAL A 304 -13.74 10.13 4.82
CA VAL A 304 -14.97 9.44 5.22
C VAL A 304 -15.47 9.98 6.54
N SER A 305 -16.76 10.32 6.55
CA SER A 305 -17.48 10.68 7.76
C SER A 305 -18.42 9.54 8.14
N LEU A 306 -18.53 9.30 9.44
CA LEU A 306 -19.47 8.32 9.95
C LEU A 306 -20.91 8.74 9.55
N THR A 307 -21.63 7.85 8.88
CA THR A 307 -23.04 8.08 8.56
C THR A 307 -23.89 7.29 9.58
N ALA A 308 -24.68 8.02 10.37
CA ALA A 308 -25.62 7.40 11.30
C ALA A 308 -26.60 6.49 10.53
N HIS A 309 -26.58 5.19 10.89
CA HIS A 309 -27.63 4.20 10.65
C HIS A 309 -28.25 4.10 9.24
N ALA A 310 -27.44 3.76 8.24
CA ALA A 310 -27.99 3.06 7.08
C ALA A 310 -27.28 1.70 6.99
N SER A 311 -27.96 0.62 7.32
CA SER A 311 -27.50 -0.72 6.90
C SER A 311 -27.26 -0.64 5.39
N VAL A 312 -26.08 -1.09 4.90
CA VAL A 312 -25.87 -1.22 3.45
C VAL A 312 -26.88 -2.21 2.92
N ARG A 313 -28.02 -1.67 2.45
CA ARG A 313 -28.96 -2.52 1.74
C ARG A 313 -28.31 -2.83 0.39
N LEU A 314 -28.28 -4.10 0.02
CA LEU A 314 -27.84 -4.52 -1.31
C LEU A 314 -28.49 -3.69 -2.43
N ASN A 315 -29.71 -3.13 -2.18
CA ASN A 315 -30.44 -2.26 -3.11
C ASN A 315 -29.78 -0.90 -3.37
N GLU A 316 -28.87 -0.44 -2.50
CA GLU A 316 -28.15 0.83 -2.63
C GLU A 316 -26.84 0.68 -3.40
N LEU A 317 -26.44 -0.57 -3.68
CA LEU A 317 -25.26 -0.84 -4.48
C LEU A 317 -25.60 -0.71 -5.99
N PRO A 318 -24.62 -0.40 -6.84
CA PRO A 318 -24.85 -0.22 -8.28
C PRO A 318 -25.44 -1.50 -8.93
N PRO A 319 -26.21 -1.36 -10.01
CA PRO A 319 -26.76 -2.51 -10.71
C PRO A 319 -25.65 -3.40 -11.30
N LEU A 320 -25.93 -4.68 -11.46
CA LEU A 320 -25.10 -5.59 -12.24
C LEU A 320 -25.09 -5.09 -13.69
N SER A 321 -23.90 -5.03 -14.30
CA SER A 321 -23.75 -4.81 -15.73
C SER A 321 -24.24 -6.05 -16.49
N ARG A 322 -24.94 -5.83 -17.60
CA ARG A 322 -25.31 -6.91 -18.54
C ARG A 322 -24.12 -7.30 -19.38
#